data_6e969e31d685875ae4649c28c96823f6
#
_entry.id   6e969e31d685875ae4649c28c96823f6
#
_cell.length_a   1.000
_cell.length_b   1.000
_cell.length_c   1.000
_cell.angle_alpha   90.00
_cell.angle_beta   90.00
_cell.angle_gamma   90.00
#
_symmetry.space_group_name_H-M   'P 1'
#
loop_
_entity.id
_entity.type
_entity.pdbx_description
1 polymer ?
#
loop_
_entity_poly.entity_id
_entity_poly.type
_entity_poly.pdbx_seq_one_letter_code
_entity_poly.pdbx_strand_id
1 'polypeptide(L)'
;MEEKDFWFLLTKADTILEKYNYAEKLKENFNIFEILGLENLEVDLHSFLIFSLIKNPKKNNLYENFFKDFLEIVLKEKYDSSKKYQVFREYQISNGRMDFYIKTDDKEYAVEMKIWAVDSENQLKKYQEFLDSQNKKNKLYYLTLFGDEPTQEENKETNPILISFKEDISKWIKKCIEKSYDYPKTRETLKQYLFTINKLTNNLQDEEKEMEIKELLLKDNNLKIAIELSKSIESVKEEVEEKFWEELIDKIDIPFEKNTFFDSSFKEINFYKEINLEEEILCFGLGRGKNSIYFFIGLTNREHDTWISPNFLDDLISKFDKFQEKTINSKREYKMESTVWKYIKISKSTNFNIDDFYILLDTEERNDLILELTEYMQKMYQIINEIFDE
;
A
#
# COMPACT_ATOMS: atom_id res chain seq x y z
N MET A 1 27.60 -6.08 -29.00
CA MET A 1 26.24 -6.53 -28.65
C MET A 1 25.49 -6.53 -29.98
N GLU A 2 25.07 -7.70 -30.43
CA GLU A 2 24.36 -7.76 -31.69
C GLU A 2 22.88 -7.40 -31.49
N GLU A 3 22.31 -6.67 -32.44
CA GLU A 3 20.89 -6.26 -32.42
C GLU A 3 19.94 -7.47 -32.21
N LYS A 4 20.33 -8.64 -32.72
CA LYS A 4 19.60 -9.90 -32.56
C LYS A 4 19.46 -10.37 -31.11
N ASP A 5 20.50 -10.18 -30.29
CA ASP A 5 20.49 -10.61 -28.88
C ASP A 5 19.49 -9.77 -28.08
N PHE A 6 19.41 -8.49 -28.41
CA PHE A 6 18.49 -7.54 -27.80
C PHE A 6 17.02 -7.89 -28.11
N TRP A 7 16.70 -8.08 -29.37
CA TRP A 7 15.35 -8.47 -29.80
C TRP A 7 14.95 -9.83 -29.27
N PHE A 8 15.89 -10.77 -29.17
CA PHE A 8 15.64 -12.08 -28.59
C PHE A 8 15.23 -11.97 -27.10
N LEU A 9 15.97 -11.18 -26.30
CA LEU A 9 15.66 -10.97 -24.89
C LEU A 9 14.27 -10.36 -24.71
N LEU A 10 13.96 -9.28 -25.43
CA LEU A 10 12.67 -8.60 -25.33
C LEU A 10 11.51 -9.53 -25.74
N THR A 11 11.64 -10.23 -26.87
CA THR A 11 10.59 -11.15 -27.34
C THR A 11 10.35 -12.31 -26.36
N LYS A 12 11.41 -12.84 -25.75
CA LYS A 12 11.29 -13.92 -24.76
C LYS A 12 10.68 -13.41 -23.44
N ALA A 13 11.10 -12.24 -22.98
CA ALA A 13 10.51 -11.60 -21.80
C ALA A 13 9.01 -11.35 -22.02
N ASP A 14 8.65 -10.77 -23.16
CA ASP A 14 7.27 -10.52 -23.54
C ASP A 14 6.41 -11.80 -23.57
N THR A 15 6.93 -12.88 -24.19
CA THR A 15 6.26 -14.19 -24.21
C THR A 15 5.99 -14.73 -22.79
N ILE A 16 6.94 -14.56 -21.86
CA ILE A 16 6.76 -14.97 -20.45
C ILE A 16 5.69 -14.09 -19.80
N LEU A 17 5.78 -12.78 -19.96
CA LEU A 17 4.83 -11.84 -19.38
C LEU A 17 3.40 -12.07 -19.89
N GLU A 18 3.22 -12.23 -21.22
CA GLU A 18 1.91 -12.53 -21.83
C GLU A 18 1.32 -13.85 -21.32
N LYS A 19 2.14 -14.91 -21.19
CA LYS A 19 1.71 -16.19 -20.64
C LYS A 19 1.08 -16.02 -19.25
N TYR A 20 1.74 -15.29 -18.38
CA TYR A 20 1.26 -15.07 -17.01
C TYR A 20 0.10 -14.08 -16.92
N ASN A 21 0.11 -13.02 -17.73
CA ASN A 21 -1.02 -12.07 -17.84
C ASN A 21 -2.29 -12.76 -18.37
N TYR A 22 -2.14 -13.67 -19.35
CA TYR A 22 -3.27 -14.44 -19.84
C TYR A 22 -3.80 -15.41 -18.78
N ALA A 23 -2.91 -16.11 -18.06
CA ALA A 23 -3.29 -16.97 -16.95
C ALA A 23 -4.01 -16.20 -15.83
N GLU A 24 -3.59 -14.98 -15.55
CA GLU A 24 -4.21 -14.10 -14.55
C GLU A 24 -5.60 -13.63 -14.99
N LYS A 25 -5.79 -13.25 -16.26
CA LYS A 25 -7.11 -12.90 -16.82
C LYS A 25 -8.12 -14.06 -16.78
N LEU A 26 -7.63 -15.31 -16.75
CA LEU A 26 -8.46 -16.51 -16.60
C LEU A 26 -8.75 -16.88 -15.15
N LYS A 27 -8.07 -16.25 -14.17
CA LYS A 27 -8.37 -16.45 -12.74
C LYS A 27 -9.72 -15.82 -12.41
N GLU A 28 -10.51 -16.52 -11.63
CA GLU A 28 -11.75 -15.97 -11.11
C GLU A 28 -11.41 -14.84 -10.11
N ASN A 29 -11.78 -13.59 -10.46
CA ASN A 29 -11.46 -12.41 -9.65
C ASN A 29 -12.42 -12.21 -8.46
N PHE A 30 -13.08 -13.29 -8.01
CA PHE A 30 -13.96 -13.26 -6.86
C PHE A 30 -13.16 -13.44 -5.57
N ASN A 31 -13.09 -12.39 -4.75
CA ASN A 31 -12.55 -12.48 -3.41
C ASN A 31 -13.53 -11.83 -2.40
N ILE A 32 -14.11 -12.65 -1.53
CA ILE A 32 -15.12 -12.18 -0.56
C ILE A 32 -14.56 -11.15 0.41
N PHE A 33 -13.28 -11.22 0.77
CA PHE A 33 -12.65 -10.27 1.70
C PHE A 33 -12.49 -8.89 1.06
N GLU A 34 -12.21 -8.81 -0.24
CA GLU A 34 -12.16 -7.56 -0.99
C GLU A 34 -13.56 -6.97 -1.20
N ILE A 35 -14.54 -7.80 -1.60
CA ILE A 35 -15.92 -7.36 -1.79
C ILE A 35 -16.50 -6.73 -0.52
N LEU A 36 -16.13 -7.26 0.65
CA LEU A 36 -16.55 -6.74 1.94
C LEU A 36 -15.67 -5.61 2.49
N GLY A 37 -14.60 -5.23 1.76
CA GLY A 37 -13.66 -4.19 2.20
C GLY A 37 -12.87 -4.57 3.47
N LEU A 38 -12.62 -5.86 3.69
CA LEU A 38 -11.98 -6.37 4.91
C LEU A 38 -10.47 -6.56 4.77
N GLU A 39 -9.92 -6.51 3.57
CA GLU A 39 -8.53 -6.88 3.25
C GLU A 39 -7.46 -6.15 4.07
N ASN A 40 -7.77 -4.92 4.53
CA ASN A 40 -6.85 -4.09 5.32
C ASN A 40 -7.16 -4.11 6.83
N LEU A 41 -8.16 -4.86 7.27
CA LEU A 41 -8.63 -4.84 8.67
C LEU A 41 -7.86 -5.85 9.52
N GLU A 42 -6.91 -5.34 10.30
CA GLU A 42 -6.03 -6.12 11.18
C GLU A 42 -6.82 -6.99 12.16
N VAL A 43 -7.75 -6.40 12.89
CA VAL A 43 -8.53 -7.08 13.94
C VAL A 43 -9.68 -7.91 13.36
N ASP A 44 -10.46 -7.33 12.43
CA ASP A 44 -11.72 -7.91 11.97
C ASP A 44 -11.53 -9.03 10.93
N LEU A 45 -10.43 -9.02 10.16
CA LEU A 45 -10.10 -10.11 9.26
C LEU A 45 -8.94 -10.94 9.77
N HIS A 46 -7.72 -10.36 9.79
CA HIS A 46 -6.50 -11.14 9.93
C HIS A 46 -6.40 -11.83 11.30
N SER A 47 -6.54 -11.07 12.37
CA SER A 47 -6.54 -11.61 13.74
C SER A 47 -7.68 -12.60 13.93
N PHE A 48 -8.89 -12.26 13.48
CA PHE A 48 -10.04 -13.13 13.67
C PHE A 48 -9.91 -14.45 12.90
N LEU A 49 -9.45 -14.43 11.66
CA LEU A 49 -9.30 -15.64 10.83
C LEU A 49 -8.21 -16.55 11.37
N ILE A 50 -7.01 -16.01 11.66
CA ILE A 50 -5.92 -16.76 12.27
C ILE A 50 -6.40 -17.43 13.56
N PHE A 51 -7.01 -16.65 14.47
CA PHE A 51 -7.56 -17.21 15.71
C PHE A 51 -8.57 -18.31 15.47
N SER A 52 -9.48 -18.14 14.49
CA SER A 52 -10.51 -19.12 14.18
C SER A 52 -9.94 -20.48 13.76
N LEU A 53 -8.77 -20.48 13.11
CA LEU A 53 -8.07 -21.70 12.69
C LEU A 53 -7.33 -22.39 13.85
N ILE A 54 -6.86 -21.63 14.86
CA ILE A 54 -5.99 -22.16 15.93
C ILE A 54 -6.65 -22.30 17.30
N LYS A 55 -7.80 -21.64 17.54
CA LYS A 55 -8.43 -21.55 18.89
C LYS A 55 -8.82 -22.88 19.54
N ASN A 56 -9.15 -23.88 18.73
CA ASN A 56 -9.66 -25.15 19.22
C ASN A 56 -8.92 -26.34 18.59
N PRO A 57 -7.63 -26.57 18.93
CA PRO A 57 -6.82 -27.59 18.27
C PRO A 57 -7.38 -29.01 18.45
N LYS A 58 -8.14 -29.28 19.52
CA LYS A 58 -8.75 -30.58 19.79
C LYS A 58 -10.17 -30.74 19.23
N LYS A 59 -10.66 -29.82 18.40
CA LYS A 59 -12.00 -29.90 17.82
C LYS A 59 -12.14 -31.09 16.85
N ASN A 60 -11.16 -31.29 15.99
CA ASN A 60 -11.00 -32.41 15.08
C ASN A 60 -9.57 -32.43 14.52
N ASN A 61 -9.20 -33.48 13.79
CA ASN A 61 -7.86 -33.64 13.21
C ASN A 61 -7.44 -32.49 12.30
N LEU A 62 -8.37 -31.84 11.59
CA LEU A 62 -8.06 -30.73 10.70
C LEU A 62 -7.54 -29.51 11.50
N TYR A 63 -8.28 -29.11 12.55
CA TYR A 63 -7.89 -27.97 13.39
C TYR A 63 -6.65 -28.27 14.25
N GLU A 64 -6.46 -29.51 14.66
CA GLU A 64 -5.23 -29.94 15.32
C GLU A 64 -4.02 -29.79 14.39
N ASN A 65 -4.18 -30.20 13.13
CA ASN A 65 -3.14 -30.03 12.12
C ASN A 65 -2.85 -28.54 11.83
N PHE A 66 -3.86 -27.69 11.73
CA PHE A 66 -3.68 -26.25 11.54
C PHE A 66 -2.90 -25.63 12.69
N PHE A 67 -3.26 -25.96 13.92
CA PHE A 67 -2.58 -25.47 15.12
C PHE A 67 -1.13 -26.00 15.21
N LYS A 68 -0.93 -27.29 14.94
CA LYS A 68 0.40 -27.88 14.89
C LYS A 68 1.30 -27.14 13.88
N ASP A 69 0.80 -26.97 12.66
CA ASP A 69 1.55 -26.28 11.61
C ASP A 69 1.79 -24.79 11.97
N PHE A 70 0.86 -24.15 12.65
CA PHE A 70 1.05 -22.78 13.16
C PHE A 70 2.23 -22.73 14.15
N LEU A 71 2.29 -23.64 15.11
CA LEU A 71 3.41 -23.70 16.04
C LEU A 71 4.74 -23.98 15.32
N GLU A 72 4.76 -24.96 14.42
CA GLU A 72 6.00 -25.43 13.78
C GLU A 72 6.49 -24.48 12.66
N ILE A 73 5.58 -23.89 11.88
CA ILE A 73 5.93 -23.04 10.73
C ILE A 73 6.06 -21.58 11.17
N VAL A 74 5.06 -21.05 11.90
CA VAL A 74 5.00 -19.62 12.25
C VAL A 74 5.84 -19.34 13.49
N LEU A 75 5.58 -20.04 14.59
CA LEU A 75 6.28 -19.78 15.85
C LEU A 75 7.62 -20.51 15.97
N LYS A 76 7.97 -21.41 15.02
CA LYS A 76 9.19 -22.22 15.04
C LYS A 76 9.31 -23.05 16.35
N GLU A 77 8.16 -23.49 16.88
CA GLU A 77 8.05 -24.26 18.10
C GLU A 77 7.55 -25.68 17.83
N LYS A 78 8.08 -26.66 18.55
CA LYS A 78 7.66 -28.04 18.40
C LYS A 78 6.30 -28.28 19.06
N TYR A 79 5.35 -28.81 18.29
CA TYR A 79 4.07 -29.27 18.83
C TYR A 79 4.24 -30.53 19.67
N ASP A 80 3.58 -30.57 20.82
CA ASP A 80 3.52 -31.72 21.74
C ASP A 80 2.07 -32.08 21.99
N SER A 81 1.58 -33.18 21.42
CA SER A 81 0.19 -33.65 21.54
C SER A 81 -0.22 -34.02 22.97
N SER A 82 0.76 -34.30 23.86
CA SER A 82 0.50 -34.60 25.26
C SER A 82 0.09 -33.37 26.11
N LYS A 83 0.43 -32.15 25.61
CA LYS A 83 0.17 -30.91 26.31
C LYS A 83 -1.21 -30.33 26.00
N LYS A 84 -1.75 -29.62 26.98
CA LYS A 84 -2.99 -28.85 26.82
C LYS A 84 -2.64 -27.41 26.44
N TYR A 85 -2.95 -27.04 25.20
CA TYR A 85 -2.81 -25.68 24.72
C TYR A 85 -4.09 -24.87 24.95
N GLN A 86 -3.94 -23.65 25.43
CA GLN A 86 -5.00 -22.65 25.50
C GLN A 86 -4.61 -21.47 24.62
N VAL A 87 -5.51 -21.07 23.73
CA VAL A 87 -5.29 -20.00 22.77
C VAL A 87 -6.30 -18.90 23.01
N PHE A 88 -5.83 -17.68 23.17
CA PHE A 88 -6.65 -16.49 23.39
C PHE A 88 -6.35 -15.46 22.29
N ARG A 89 -7.38 -14.70 21.94
CA ARG A 89 -7.29 -13.52 21.10
C ARG A 89 -7.68 -12.31 21.93
N GLU A 90 -7.06 -11.16 21.65
CA GLU A 90 -7.35 -9.91 22.34
C GLU A 90 -7.25 -10.09 23.88
N TYR A 91 -6.17 -10.74 24.32
CA TYR A 91 -6.00 -11.10 25.73
C TYR A 91 -5.63 -9.88 26.56
N GLN A 92 -6.55 -9.49 27.47
CA GLN A 92 -6.38 -8.33 28.33
C GLN A 92 -5.37 -8.60 29.43
N ILE A 93 -4.38 -7.75 29.58
CA ILE A 93 -3.47 -7.66 30.73
C ILE A 93 -3.66 -6.32 31.44
N SER A 94 -3.00 -6.10 32.56
CA SER A 94 -3.19 -4.87 33.37
C SER A 94 -2.97 -3.59 32.59
N ASN A 95 -1.95 -3.57 31.70
CA ASN A 95 -1.50 -2.37 31.00
C ASN A 95 -1.48 -2.54 29.47
N GLY A 96 -2.34 -3.40 28.91
CA GLY A 96 -2.38 -3.63 27.48
C GLY A 96 -3.27 -4.80 27.08
N ARG A 97 -3.25 -5.12 25.79
CA ARG A 97 -4.04 -6.19 25.20
C ARG A 97 -3.22 -6.83 24.08
N MET A 98 -2.90 -8.12 24.23
CA MET A 98 -2.13 -8.90 23.27
C MET A 98 -3.05 -9.47 22.19
N ASP A 99 -2.67 -9.40 20.92
CA ASP A 99 -3.46 -9.96 19.82
C ASP A 99 -3.65 -11.45 19.94
N PHE A 100 -2.56 -12.20 20.22
CA PHE A 100 -2.64 -13.62 20.55
C PHE A 100 -1.82 -13.95 21.78
N TYR A 101 -2.40 -14.76 22.62
CA TYR A 101 -1.72 -15.36 23.76
C TYR A 101 -1.96 -16.86 23.76
N ILE A 102 -0.90 -17.65 23.72
CA ILE A 102 -0.94 -19.11 23.70
C ILE A 102 -0.17 -19.60 24.91
N LYS A 103 -0.80 -20.47 25.72
CA LYS A 103 -0.16 -21.01 26.90
C LYS A 103 -0.34 -22.52 27.07
N THR A 104 0.65 -23.11 27.71
CA THR A 104 0.66 -24.49 28.24
C THR A 104 1.00 -24.45 29.71
N ASP A 105 1.16 -25.61 30.31
CA ASP A 105 1.56 -25.71 31.73
C ASP A 105 2.99 -25.12 31.95
N ASP A 106 3.88 -25.20 30.97
CA ASP A 106 5.30 -24.84 31.08
C ASP A 106 5.78 -23.76 30.10
N LYS A 107 4.98 -23.37 29.11
CA LYS A 107 5.35 -22.40 28.07
C LYS A 107 4.26 -21.38 27.81
N GLU A 108 4.68 -20.19 27.41
CA GLU A 108 3.80 -19.11 27.02
C GLU A 108 4.35 -18.38 25.78
N TYR A 109 3.45 -17.97 24.90
CA TYR A 109 3.77 -17.25 23.67
C TYR A 109 2.82 -16.08 23.53
N ALA A 110 3.34 -14.90 23.34
CA ALA A 110 2.59 -13.71 22.93
C ALA A 110 2.94 -13.35 21.51
N VAL A 111 1.95 -12.95 20.73
CA VAL A 111 2.13 -12.43 19.37
C VAL A 111 1.42 -11.10 19.28
N GLU A 112 2.14 -10.07 18.93
CA GLU A 112 1.60 -8.77 18.51
C GLU A 112 1.62 -8.69 16.98
N MET A 113 0.54 -8.23 16.39
CA MET A 113 0.36 -8.16 14.94
C MET A 113 0.19 -6.71 14.49
N LYS A 114 0.86 -6.35 13.41
CA LYS A 114 0.75 -5.04 12.76
C LYS A 114 0.67 -5.22 11.23
N ILE A 115 -0.42 -4.72 10.64
CA ILE A 115 -0.57 -4.67 9.17
C ILE A 115 -0.13 -3.30 8.66
N TRP A 116 -0.79 -2.22 9.09
CA TRP A 116 -0.49 -0.84 8.70
C TRP A 116 -0.24 0.08 9.89
N ALA A 117 -0.65 -0.35 11.09
CA ALA A 117 -0.46 0.42 12.31
C ALA A 117 1.00 0.34 12.76
N VAL A 118 1.51 1.44 13.30
CA VAL A 118 2.79 1.43 14.04
C VAL A 118 2.56 0.94 15.48
N ASP A 119 3.59 0.36 16.07
CA ASP A 119 3.55 -0.07 17.47
C ASP A 119 3.48 1.14 18.41
N SER A 120 2.72 0.98 19.50
CA SER A 120 2.63 2.01 20.54
C SER A 120 3.84 1.97 21.46
N GLU A 121 4.12 3.12 22.09
CA GLU A 121 5.21 3.26 23.06
C GLU A 121 5.11 2.21 24.19
N ASN A 122 6.22 1.53 24.45
CA ASN A 122 6.35 0.46 25.46
C ASN A 122 5.36 -0.72 25.30
N GLN A 123 4.75 -0.91 24.13
CA GLN A 123 3.73 -1.96 23.95
C GLN A 123 4.32 -3.35 24.15
N LEU A 124 5.38 -3.71 23.43
CA LEU A 124 6.03 -5.01 23.53
C LEU A 124 6.73 -5.20 24.88
N LYS A 125 7.25 -4.12 25.46
CA LYS A 125 7.85 -4.14 26.79
C LYS A 125 6.84 -4.58 27.87
N LYS A 126 5.62 -4.03 27.84
CA LYS A 126 4.54 -4.44 28.75
C LYS A 126 4.18 -5.92 28.60
N TYR A 127 4.21 -6.43 27.37
CA TYR A 127 3.94 -7.84 27.12
C TYR A 127 5.07 -8.74 27.61
N GLN A 128 6.31 -8.35 27.43
CA GLN A 128 7.46 -9.10 27.95
C GLN A 128 7.45 -9.13 29.49
N GLU A 129 7.22 -7.99 30.12
CA GLU A 129 7.09 -7.91 31.59
C GLU A 129 5.96 -8.84 32.12
N PHE A 130 4.81 -8.87 31.45
CA PHE A 130 3.75 -9.80 31.78
C PHE A 130 4.18 -11.25 31.64
N LEU A 131 4.79 -11.62 30.53
CA LEU A 131 5.27 -12.98 30.28
C LEU A 131 6.30 -13.42 31.33
N ASP A 132 7.24 -12.57 31.70
CA ASP A 132 8.27 -12.83 32.70
C ASP A 132 7.67 -13.04 34.10
N SER A 133 6.58 -12.32 34.41
CA SER A 133 5.86 -12.47 35.68
C SER A 133 5.19 -13.84 35.87
N GLN A 134 4.96 -14.59 34.79
CA GLN A 134 4.29 -15.90 34.84
C GLN A 134 5.23 -17.05 35.23
N ASN A 135 6.54 -16.81 35.37
CA ASN A 135 7.55 -17.81 35.75
C ASN A 135 7.58 -19.06 34.85
N LYS A 136 7.29 -18.92 33.56
CA LYS A 136 7.32 -19.98 32.55
C LYS A 136 8.31 -19.64 31.44
N LYS A 137 8.68 -20.63 30.65
CA LYS A 137 9.41 -20.38 29.40
C LYS A 137 8.51 -19.60 28.48
N ASN A 138 8.94 -18.42 28.06
CA ASN A 138 8.13 -17.55 27.23
C ASN A 138 8.88 -17.08 25.98
N LYS A 139 8.09 -16.64 24.99
CA LYS A 139 8.59 -15.98 23.79
C LYS A 139 7.58 -14.92 23.34
N LEU A 140 8.13 -13.77 22.95
CA LEU A 140 7.38 -12.67 22.35
C LEU A 140 7.66 -12.64 20.84
N TYR A 141 6.60 -12.58 20.06
CA TYR A 141 6.65 -12.51 18.60
C TYR A 141 6.06 -11.19 18.12
N TYR A 142 6.65 -10.66 17.06
CA TYR A 142 6.13 -9.48 16.37
C TYR A 142 5.85 -9.84 14.92
N LEU A 143 4.57 -9.79 14.53
CA LEU A 143 4.07 -10.19 13.22
C LEU A 143 3.75 -8.95 12.39
N THR A 144 4.48 -8.74 11.30
CA THR A 144 4.23 -7.67 10.33
C THR A 144 4.03 -8.22 8.93
N LEU A 145 3.73 -7.38 7.95
CA LEU A 145 3.60 -7.83 6.56
C LEU A 145 4.90 -8.45 6.05
N PHE A 146 6.05 -7.84 6.38
CA PHE A 146 7.35 -8.23 5.82
C PHE A 146 8.35 -8.77 6.85
N GLY A 147 8.00 -8.81 8.12
CA GLY A 147 8.92 -9.20 9.20
C GLY A 147 9.79 -8.04 9.68
N ASP A 148 9.27 -6.82 9.57
CA ASP A 148 9.98 -5.61 9.99
C ASP A 148 10.13 -5.54 11.50
N GLU A 149 11.17 -4.83 11.95
CA GLU A 149 11.39 -4.54 13.36
C GLU A 149 10.34 -3.54 13.90
N PRO A 150 10.06 -3.56 15.23
CA PRO A 150 9.26 -2.52 15.86
C PRO A 150 9.81 -1.12 15.57
N THR A 151 8.94 -0.11 15.54
CA THR A 151 9.34 1.26 15.24
C THR A 151 9.88 2.01 16.47
N GLN A 152 9.37 1.67 17.68
CA GLN A 152 9.76 2.28 18.93
C GLN A 152 10.99 1.60 19.52
N GLU A 153 11.98 2.37 19.97
CA GLU A 153 13.25 1.83 20.50
C GLU A 153 13.02 0.93 21.72
N GLU A 154 12.13 1.31 22.63
CA GLU A 154 11.81 0.53 23.84
C GLU A 154 11.19 -0.83 23.49
N ASN A 155 10.52 -0.94 22.35
CA ASN A 155 9.96 -2.18 21.84
C ASN A 155 11.06 -3.04 21.17
N LYS A 156 12.02 -2.44 20.48
CA LYS A 156 13.19 -3.14 19.91
C LYS A 156 14.07 -3.78 21.00
N GLU A 157 14.25 -3.09 22.15
CA GLU A 157 15.02 -3.61 23.28
C GLU A 157 14.49 -4.95 23.82
N THR A 158 13.21 -5.28 23.59
CA THR A 158 12.64 -6.58 23.99
C THR A 158 13.12 -7.73 23.10
N ASN A 159 13.78 -7.45 21.98
CA ASN A 159 14.25 -8.44 21.00
C ASN A 159 13.14 -9.45 20.61
N PRO A 160 11.98 -9.02 20.14
CA PRO A 160 10.92 -9.93 19.79
C PRO A 160 11.33 -10.79 18.58
N ILE A 161 10.81 -12.00 18.50
CA ILE A 161 11.01 -12.84 17.33
C ILE A 161 10.18 -12.29 16.19
N LEU A 162 10.83 -11.87 15.11
CA LEU A 162 10.17 -11.32 13.95
C LEU A 162 9.59 -12.45 13.09
N ILE A 163 8.33 -12.32 12.72
CA ILE A 163 7.61 -13.21 11.82
C ILE A 163 6.80 -12.38 10.82
N SER A 164 6.50 -12.95 9.67
CA SER A 164 5.87 -12.20 8.57
C SER A 164 4.63 -12.86 7.98
N PHE A 165 3.75 -12.03 7.45
CA PHE A 165 2.67 -12.51 6.58
C PHE A 165 3.23 -13.07 5.28
N LYS A 166 4.21 -12.39 4.69
CA LYS A 166 4.82 -12.75 3.41
C LYS A 166 5.35 -14.18 3.40
N GLU A 167 6.11 -14.56 4.42
CA GLU A 167 6.78 -15.87 4.47
C GLU A 167 6.06 -16.85 5.41
N ASP A 168 5.92 -16.49 6.69
CA ASP A 168 5.50 -17.43 7.72
C ASP A 168 4.01 -17.75 7.64
N ILE A 169 3.16 -16.73 7.58
CA ILE A 169 1.70 -16.92 7.50
C ILE A 169 1.32 -17.51 6.13
N SER A 170 1.87 -17.00 5.02
CA SER A 170 1.61 -17.54 3.68
C SER A 170 1.96 -19.02 3.60
N LYS A 171 3.13 -19.42 4.10
CA LYS A 171 3.57 -20.81 4.13
C LYS A 171 2.63 -21.68 4.98
N TRP A 172 2.22 -21.19 6.12
CA TRP A 172 1.26 -21.88 6.97
C TRP A 172 -0.10 -22.04 6.30
N ILE A 173 -0.65 -20.99 5.68
CA ILE A 173 -1.95 -21.04 4.98
C ILE A 173 -1.87 -21.98 3.77
N LYS A 174 -0.78 -21.99 2.97
CA LYS A 174 -0.54 -22.97 1.90
C LYS A 174 -0.66 -24.40 2.47
N LYS A 175 -0.06 -24.65 3.63
CA LYS A 175 -0.12 -25.97 4.29
C LYS A 175 -1.53 -26.31 4.80
N CYS A 176 -2.27 -25.33 5.30
CA CYS A 176 -3.67 -25.51 5.67
C CYS A 176 -4.56 -25.85 4.47
N ILE A 177 -4.32 -25.22 3.30
CA ILE A 177 -5.03 -25.52 2.04
C ILE A 177 -4.80 -26.97 1.63
N GLU A 178 -3.55 -27.45 1.62
CA GLU A 178 -3.21 -28.85 1.31
C GLU A 178 -3.98 -29.83 2.20
N LYS A 179 -4.03 -29.57 3.50
CA LYS A 179 -4.73 -30.42 4.49
C LYS A 179 -6.24 -30.32 4.42
N SER A 180 -6.76 -29.33 3.73
CA SER A 180 -8.21 -29.10 3.57
C SER A 180 -8.79 -29.77 2.33
N TYR A 181 -8.12 -30.79 1.76
CA TYR A 181 -8.55 -31.44 0.51
C TYR A 181 -10.04 -31.87 0.58
N ASP A 182 -10.45 -32.56 1.64
CA ASP A 182 -11.82 -33.04 1.84
C ASP A 182 -12.79 -32.01 2.42
N TYR A 183 -12.33 -30.76 2.60
CA TYR A 183 -13.10 -29.67 3.19
C TYR A 183 -13.22 -28.48 2.21
N PRO A 184 -14.00 -28.59 1.12
CA PRO A 184 -13.98 -27.63 0.02
C PRO A 184 -14.28 -26.19 0.45
N LYS A 185 -15.24 -25.97 1.37
CA LYS A 185 -15.54 -24.62 1.88
C LYS A 185 -14.34 -23.99 2.60
N THR A 186 -13.69 -24.75 3.47
CA THR A 186 -12.50 -24.29 4.19
C THR A 186 -11.36 -24.04 3.22
N ARG A 187 -11.12 -24.96 2.29
CA ARG A 187 -10.06 -24.84 1.28
C ARG A 187 -10.22 -23.60 0.43
N GLU A 188 -11.41 -23.36 -0.12
CA GLU A 188 -11.65 -22.21 -0.99
C GLU A 188 -11.59 -20.88 -0.22
N THR A 189 -12.07 -20.83 1.04
CA THR A 189 -11.88 -19.65 1.90
C THR A 189 -10.41 -19.36 2.18
N LEU A 190 -9.61 -20.40 2.45
CA LEU A 190 -8.17 -20.24 2.68
C LEU A 190 -7.41 -19.82 1.41
N LYS A 191 -7.83 -20.26 0.22
CA LYS A 191 -7.29 -19.77 -1.05
C LYS A 191 -7.54 -18.28 -1.25
N GLN A 192 -8.77 -17.82 -1.00
CA GLN A 192 -9.10 -16.40 -1.07
C GLN A 192 -8.29 -15.57 -0.05
N TYR A 193 -8.12 -16.10 1.17
CA TYR A 193 -7.30 -15.44 2.17
C TYR A 193 -5.81 -15.40 1.79
N LEU A 194 -5.27 -16.46 1.22
CA LEU A 194 -3.90 -16.47 0.70
C LEU A 194 -3.71 -15.45 -0.41
N PHE A 195 -4.70 -15.31 -1.30
CA PHE A 195 -4.68 -14.27 -2.33
C PHE A 195 -4.63 -12.88 -1.70
N THR A 196 -5.46 -12.60 -0.67
CA THR A 196 -5.44 -11.32 0.06
C THR A 196 -4.07 -11.06 0.70
N ILE A 197 -3.46 -12.07 1.35
CA ILE A 197 -2.10 -11.93 1.91
C ILE A 197 -1.09 -11.60 0.81
N ASN A 198 -1.11 -12.33 -0.29
CA ASN A 198 -0.19 -12.14 -1.39
C ASN A 198 -0.32 -10.72 -2.00
N LYS A 199 -1.54 -10.21 -2.12
CA LYS A 199 -1.80 -8.83 -2.56
C LYS A 199 -1.19 -7.80 -1.60
N LEU A 200 -1.42 -7.95 -0.30
CA LEU A 200 -0.90 -7.04 0.72
C LEU A 200 0.64 -7.05 0.82
N THR A 201 1.26 -8.17 0.49
CA THR A 201 2.71 -8.34 0.57
C THR A 201 3.41 -8.21 -0.80
N ASN A 202 2.69 -7.73 -1.83
CA ASN A 202 3.16 -7.68 -3.22
C ASN A 202 3.73 -9.03 -3.70
N ASN A 203 3.18 -10.12 -3.20
CA ASN A 203 3.61 -11.50 -3.48
C ASN A 203 2.67 -12.19 -4.49
N LEU A 204 1.94 -11.39 -5.30
CA LEU A 204 1.11 -11.89 -6.41
C LEU A 204 1.94 -12.38 -7.58
N GLN A 205 3.26 -12.14 -7.55
CA GLN A 205 4.17 -12.65 -8.55
C GLN A 205 4.28 -14.18 -8.35
N ASP A 206 3.81 -14.91 -9.35
CA ASP A 206 3.97 -16.35 -9.42
C ASP A 206 5.46 -16.68 -9.28
N GLU A 207 5.84 -17.46 -8.27
CA GLU A 207 7.22 -17.96 -8.10
C GLU A 207 7.75 -18.55 -9.41
N GLU A 208 6.87 -19.15 -10.22
CA GLU A 208 7.18 -19.68 -11.55
C GLU A 208 7.54 -18.57 -12.55
N LYS A 209 6.80 -17.45 -12.59
CA LYS A 209 7.11 -16.30 -13.45
C LYS A 209 8.49 -15.73 -13.11
N GLU A 210 8.75 -15.51 -11.83
CA GLU A 210 10.04 -15.00 -11.36
C GLU A 210 11.18 -15.97 -11.71
N MET A 211 10.95 -17.27 -11.56
CA MET A 211 11.93 -18.29 -11.89
C MET A 211 12.20 -18.34 -13.41
N GLU A 212 11.17 -18.29 -14.26
CA GLU A 212 11.33 -18.24 -15.72
C GLU A 212 12.09 -16.99 -16.17
N ILE A 213 11.81 -15.82 -15.57
CA ILE A 213 12.53 -14.57 -15.84
C ILE A 213 13.99 -14.68 -15.38
N LYS A 214 14.25 -15.21 -14.19
CA LYS A 214 15.63 -15.45 -13.70
C LYS A 214 16.40 -16.40 -14.62
N GLU A 215 15.79 -17.50 -15.04
CA GLU A 215 16.41 -18.43 -15.99
C GLU A 215 16.72 -17.75 -17.35
N LEU A 216 15.82 -16.91 -17.84
CA LEU A 216 16.05 -16.14 -19.06
C LEU A 216 17.24 -15.18 -18.89
N LEU A 217 17.30 -14.45 -17.79
CA LEU A 217 18.38 -13.48 -17.52
C LEU A 217 19.74 -14.15 -17.32
N LEU A 218 19.79 -15.36 -16.77
CA LEU A 218 21.04 -16.11 -16.55
C LEU A 218 21.60 -16.75 -17.84
N LYS A 219 20.87 -16.73 -18.97
CA LYS A 219 21.33 -17.27 -20.23
C LYS A 219 22.17 -16.25 -21.00
N ASP A 220 23.27 -16.72 -21.59
CA ASP A 220 24.13 -15.94 -22.51
C ASP A 220 24.51 -14.55 -21.97
N ASN A 221 24.27 -13.50 -22.74
CA ASN A 221 24.52 -12.10 -22.39
C ASN A 221 23.28 -11.35 -21.87
N ASN A 222 22.18 -12.05 -21.63
CA ASN A 222 20.88 -11.43 -21.31
C ASN A 222 20.95 -10.51 -20.08
N LEU A 223 21.62 -10.93 -19.01
CA LEU A 223 21.77 -10.12 -17.81
C LEU A 223 22.51 -8.80 -18.10
N LYS A 224 23.56 -8.86 -18.92
CA LYS A 224 24.29 -7.65 -19.30
C LYS A 224 23.42 -6.69 -20.11
N ILE A 225 22.62 -7.20 -21.04
CA ILE A 225 21.67 -6.43 -21.82
C ILE A 225 20.63 -5.78 -20.89
N ALA A 226 20.05 -6.53 -19.97
CA ALA A 226 19.08 -6.02 -19.02
C ALA A 226 19.64 -4.91 -18.12
N ILE A 227 20.90 -5.03 -17.66
CA ILE A 227 21.58 -3.99 -16.88
C ILE A 227 21.79 -2.72 -17.71
N GLU A 228 22.18 -2.83 -18.97
CA GLU A 228 22.34 -1.63 -19.82
C GLU A 228 21.00 -0.95 -20.10
N LEU A 229 19.92 -1.73 -20.32
CA LEU A 229 18.58 -1.17 -20.46
C LEU A 229 18.13 -0.45 -19.19
N SER A 230 18.35 -1.06 -18.03
CA SER A 230 17.90 -0.50 -16.75
C SER A 230 18.48 0.90 -16.47
N LYS A 231 19.65 1.23 -17.00
CA LYS A 231 20.28 2.54 -16.87
C LYS A 231 19.51 3.67 -17.57
N SER A 232 18.73 3.33 -18.60
CA SER A 232 17.96 4.31 -19.38
C SER A 232 16.49 4.37 -18.98
N ILE A 233 16.01 3.42 -18.16
CA ILE A 233 14.59 3.32 -17.82
C ILE A 233 14.09 4.58 -17.12
N GLU A 234 14.82 5.11 -16.14
CA GLU A 234 14.37 6.30 -15.39
C GLU A 234 14.26 7.53 -16.27
N SER A 235 15.22 7.77 -17.17
CA SER A 235 15.13 8.92 -18.10
C SER A 235 13.97 8.79 -19.09
N VAL A 236 13.65 7.56 -19.54
CA VAL A 236 12.51 7.32 -20.42
C VAL A 236 11.18 7.50 -19.64
N LYS A 237 11.12 7.09 -18.39
CA LYS A 237 9.94 7.32 -17.52
C LYS A 237 9.71 8.82 -17.31
N GLU A 238 10.77 9.58 -17.06
CA GLU A 238 10.68 11.04 -16.94
C GLU A 238 10.13 11.67 -18.22
N GLU A 239 10.61 11.28 -19.41
CA GLU A 239 10.13 11.78 -20.70
C GLU A 239 8.64 11.43 -20.94
N VAL A 240 8.22 10.21 -20.62
CA VAL A 240 6.81 9.79 -20.74
C VAL A 240 5.92 10.58 -19.79
N GLU A 241 6.36 10.81 -18.56
CA GLU A 241 5.63 11.61 -17.60
C GLU A 241 5.55 13.09 -18.01
N GLU A 242 6.64 13.68 -18.51
CA GLU A 242 6.63 15.05 -19.04
C GLU A 242 5.62 15.20 -20.16
N LYS A 243 5.60 14.27 -21.10
CA LYS A 243 4.63 14.25 -22.20
C LYS A 243 3.17 14.17 -21.69
N PHE A 244 2.90 13.37 -20.66
CA PHE A 244 1.58 13.34 -20.05
C PHE A 244 1.18 14.70 -19.48
N TRP A 245 2.09 15.39 -18.77
CA TRP A 245 1.82 16.71 -18.23
C TRP A 245 1.61 17.76 -19.31
N GLU A 246 2.37 17.71 -20.42
CA GLU A 246 2.18 18.57 -21.59
C GLU A 246 0.79 18.36 -22.22
N GLU A 247 0.40 17.10 -22.45
CA GLU A 247 -0.92 16.73 -22.96
C GLU A 247 -2.06 17.21 -22.03
N LEU A 248 -1.89 17.11 -20.72
CA LEU A 248 -2.84 17.59 -19.73
C LEU A 248 -2.98 19.12 -19.77
N ILE A 249 -1.85 19.85 -19.82
CA ILE A 249 -1.84 21.32 -19.91
C ILE A 249 -2.59 21.81 -21.13
N ASP A 250 -2.41 21.16 -22.26
CA ASP A 250 -3.07 21.54 -23.51
C ASP A 250 -4.58 21.31 -23.48
N LYS A 251 -5.07 20.41 -22.61
CA LYS A 251 -6.49 20.11 -22.44
C LYS A 251 -7.18 21.00 -21.41
N ILE A 252 -6.44 21.56 -20.45
CA ILE A 252 -7.01 22.46 -19.45
C ILE A 252 -7.24 23.85 -20.07
N ASP A 253 -8.50 24.15 -20.34
CA ASP A 253 -8.96 25.45 -20.86
C ASP A 253 -9.42 26.35 -19.71
N ILE A 254 -8.47 27.04 -19.10
CA ILE A 254 -8.69 28.04 -18.03
C ILE A 254 -8.05 29.36 -18.49
N PRO A 255 -8.80 30.49 -18.58
CA PRO A 255 -8.35 31.73 -19.18
C PRO A 255 -7.47 32.57 -18.23
N PHE A 256 -6.57 31.94 -17.51
CA PHE A 256 -5.61 32.59 -16.63
C PHE A 256 -4.19 32.40 -17.11
N GLU A 257 -3.29 33.29 -16.67
CA GLU A 257 -1.87 33.08 -16.88
C GLU A 257 -1.45 31.74 -16.29
N LYS A 258 -0.73 30.93 -17.04
CA LYS A 258 -0.25 29.61 -16.61
C LYS A 258 1.26 29.51 -16.65
N ASN A 259 1.84 28.84 -15.69
CA ASN A 259 3.24 28.46 -15.66
C ASN A 259 3.39 26.98 -15.28
N THR A 260 4.46 26.38 -15.75
CA THR A 260 4.74 24.96 -15.48
C THR A 260 6.12 24.83 -14.88
N PHE A 261 6.24 24.02 -13.86
CA PHE A 261 7.50 23.68 -13.23
C PHE A 261 7.69 22.16 -13.28
N PHE A 262 8.66 21.69 -14.01
CA PHE A 262 8.97 20.28 -14.15
C PHE A 262 10.43 20.03 -13.78
N ASP A 263 10.61 19.25 -12.72
CA ASP A 263 11.89 18.72 -12.34
C ASP A 263 11.76 17.20 -12.06
N SER A 264 12.84 16.48 -11.84
CA SER A 264 12.83 15.01 -11.67
C SER A 264 11.99 14.52 -10.48
N SER A 265 11.78 15.34 -9.48
CA SER A 265 11.07 14.97 -8.24
C SER A 265 9.73 15.70 -8.05
N PHE A 266 9.44 16.71 -8.87
CA PHE A 266 8.34 17.62 -8.67
C PHE A 266 7.77 18.12 -9.99
N LYS A 267 6.48 18.01 -10.20
CA LYS A 267 5.77 18.48 -11.39
C LYS A 267 4.59 19.33 -10.95
N GLU A 268 4.49 20.56 -11.47
CA GLU A 268 3.36 21.46 -11.18
C GLU A 268 2.87 22.20 -12.42
N ILE A 269 1.55 22.39 -12.48
CA ILE A 269 0.87 23.31 -13.39
C ILE A 269 0.20 24.36 -12.51
N ASN A 270 0.62 25.60 -12.66
CA ASN A 270 0.18 26.75 -11.89
C ASN A 270 -0.70 27.65 -12.75
N PHE A 271 -1.83 28.10 -12.20
CA PHE A 271 -2.70 29.10 -12.78
C PHE A 271 -2.75 30.32 -11.84
N TYR A 272 -2.66 31.51 -12.41
CA TYR A 272 -2.59 32.76 -11.66
C TYR A 272 -3.79 33.65 -11.98
N LYS A 273 -4.52 34.11 -10.95
CA LYS A 273 -5.58 35.09 -11.04
C LYS A 273 -5.18 36.32 -10.21
N GLU A 274 -5.10 37.50 -10.81
CA GLU A 274 -4.96 38.77 -10.06
C GLU A 274 -6.20 39.01 -9.23
N ILE A 275 -6.01 39.23 -7.94
CA ILE A 275 -7.06 39.63 -7.02
C ILE A 275 -6.80 41.10 -6.68
N ASN A 276 -7.83 41.95 -6.68
CA ASN A 276 -7.75 43.41 -6.42
C ASN A 276 -7.29 43.81 -4.99
N LEU A 277 -6.47 43.03 -4.35
CA LEU A 277 -5.91 43.23 -3.04
C LEU A 277 -4.40 43.44 -3.17
N GLU A 278 -3.99 44.72 -3.25
CA GLU A 278 -2.61 45.22 -3.05
C GLU A 278 -1.48 44.20 -3.39
N GLU A 279 -1.27 43.92 -4.68
CA GLU A 279 -0.18 43.08 -5.22
C GLU A 279 -0.30 41.55 -4.97
N GLU A 280 -1.42 41.07 -4.44
CA GLU A 280 -1.62 39.63 -4.23
C GLU A 280 -2.18 38.92 -5.49
N ILE A 281 -1.67 37.74 -5.75
CA ILE A 281 -2.09 36.90 -6.87
C ILE A 281 -2.54 35.58 -6.32
N LEU A 282 -3.77 35.16 -6.65
CA LEU A 282 -4.22 33.80 -6.39
C LEU A 282 -3.49 32.84 -7.30
N CYS A 283 -2.83 31.86 -6.73
CA CYS A 283 -2.22 30.76 -7.45
C CYS A 283 -2.94 29.45 -7.08
N PHE A 284 -3.31 28.67 -8.07
CA PHE A 284 -3.88 27.35 -7.87
C PHE A 284 -3.46 26.42 -8.99
N GLY A 285 -3.52 25.12 -8.76
CA GLY A 285 -3.10 24.18 -9.79
C GLY A 285 -3.05 22.73 -9.37
N LEU A 286 -2.41 21.95 -10.22
CA LEU A 286 -2.12 20.56 -10.00
C LEU A 286 -0.63 20.36 -9.80
N GLY A 287 -0.27 19.52 -8.84
CA GLY A 287 1.10 19.10 -8.65
C GLY A 287 1.21 17.60 -8.42
N ARG A 288 2.40 17.06 -8.65
CA ARG A 288 2.78 15.70 -8.30
C ARG A 288 3.88 15.69 -7.26
N GLY A 289 3.59 15.21 -6.08
CA GLY A 289 4.57 14.87 -5.07
C GLY A 289 5.05 13.42 -5.21
N LYS A 290 5.83 12.94 -4.25
CA LYS A 290 6.41 11.58 -4.26
C LYS A 290 5.38 10.46 -4.42
N ASN A 291 4.12 10.67 -4.01
CA ASN A 291 3.15 9.59 -3.85
C ASN A 291 1.80 9.80 -4.56
N SER A 292 1.50 10.98 -5.09
CA SER A 292 0.20 11.23 -5.75
C SER A 292 0.11 12.62 -6.38
N ILE A 293 -0.89 12.80 -7.26
CA ILE A 293 -1.30 14.11 -7.76
C ILE A 293 -2.11 14.82 -6.67
N TYR A 294 -1.88 16.10 -6.50
CA TYR A 294 -2.60 16.96 -5.57
C TYR A 294 -3.07 18.25 -6.26
N PHE A 295 -4.16 18.80 -5.77
CA PHE A 295 -4.59 20.16 -6.07
C PHE A 295 -4.05 21.08 -4.96
N PHE A 296 -3.66 22.30 -5.33
CA PHE A 296 -3.26 23.32 -4.38
C PHE A 296 -3.89 24.65 -4.75
N ILE A 297 -4.02 25.50 -3.73
CA ILE A 297 -4.47 26.86 -3.86
C ILE A 297 -3.80 27.71 -2.78
N GLY A 298 -3.37 28.93 -3.12
CA GLY A 298 -2.72 29.84 -2.19
C GLY A 298 -2.57 31.22 -2.77
N LEU A 299 -1.99 32.12 -2.01
CA LEU A 299 -1.64 33.45 -2.46
C LEU A 299 -0.14 33.60 -2.61
N THR A 300 0.26 34.31 -3.65
CA THR A 300 1.65 34.64 -3.93
C THR A 300 1.76 36.13 -4.26
N ASN A 301 2.96 36.69 -4.26
CA ASN A 301 3.24 38.05 -4.76
C ASN A 301 3.43 38.05 -6.30
N ARG A 302 3.54 39.23 -6.90
CA ARG A 302 3.78 39.37 -8.36
C ARG A 302 5.07 38.73 -8.86
N GLU A 303 6.06 38.59 -7.99
CA GLU A 303 7.34 37.94 -8.31
C GLU A 303 7.27 36.42 -8.20
N HIS A 304 6.12 35.89 -7.69
CA HIS A 304 5.86 34.44 -7.47
C HIS A 304 6.85 33.76 -6.50
N ASP A 305 7.63 34.54 -5.75
CA ASP A 305 8.72 34.05 -4.91
C ASP A 305 8.31 33.75 -3.46
N THR A 306 7.18 34.30 -3.01
CA THR A 306 6.72 34.13 -1.62
C THR A 306 5.22 33.88 -1.56
N TRP A 307 4.84 32.96 -0.69
CA TRP A 307 3.44 32.68 -0.37
C TRP A 307 2.97 33.55 0.79
N ILE A 308 1.79 34.15 0.66
CA ILE A 308 1.20 35.04 1.66
C ILE A 308 0.03 34.31 2.31
N SER A 309 -0.10 34.39 3.65
CA SER A 309 -1.17 33.76 4.43
C SER A 309 -2.16 34.79 4.97
N PRO A 310 -3.19 35.15 4.26
CA PRO A 310 -4.23 36.05 4.79
C PRO A 310 -5.32 35.28 5.55
N ASN A 311 -6.02 35.97 6.44
CA ASN A 311 -7.10 35.40 7.25
C ASN A 311 -8.29 34.85 6.41
N PHE A 312 -8.47 35.31 5.15
CA PHE A 312 -9.55 34.83 4.30
C PHE A 312 -9.32 33.42 3.72
N LEU A 313 -8.11 32.88 3.77
CA LEU A 313 -7.88 31.48 3.42
C LEU A 313 -8.74 30.52 4.26
N ASP A 314 -9.09 30.88 5.48
CA ASP A 314 -9.97 30.06 6.31
C ASP A 314 -11.42 30.02 5.77
N ASP A 315 -11.90 31.12 5.17
CA ASP A 315 -13.21 31.13 4.50
C ASP A 315 -13.19 30.35 3.18
N LEU A 316 -12.12 30.51 2.42
CA LEU A 316 -11.85 29.73 1.21
C LEU A 316 -11.82 28.23 1.51
N ILE A 317 -11.08 27.82 2.54
CA ILE A 317 -10.99 26.41 2.99
C ILE A 317 -12.38 25.90 3.36
N SER A 318 -13.15 26.67 4.12
CA SER A 318 -14.51 26.30 4.53
C SER A 318 -15.47 26.08 3.34
N LYS A 319 -15.35 26.91 2.30
CA LYS A 319 -16.12 26.74 1.06
C LYS A 319 -15.65 25.53 0.25
N PHE A 320 -14.34 25.27 0.21
CA PHE A 320 -13.75 24.09 -0.38
C PHE A 320 -14.15 22.80 0.35
N ASP A 321 -14.16 22.78 1.67
CA ASP A 321 -14.54 21.62 2.47
C ASP A 321 -16.00 21.21 2.24
N LYS A 322 -16.92 22.16 2.10
CA LYS A 322 -18.32 21.92 1.78
C LYS A 322 -18.51 21.27 0.39
N PHE A 323 -17.68 21.63 -0.58
CA PHE A 323 -17.72 21.03 -1.92
C PHE A 323 -17.17 19.61 -1.93
N GLN A 324 -16.19 19.33 -1.09
CA GLN A 324 -15.47 18.07 -1.05
C GLN A 324 -16.16 16.94 -0.28
N GLU A 325 -17.08 17.23 0.64
CA GLU A 325 -17.93 16.21 1.26
C GLU A 325 -18.74 15.42 0.23
N LYS A 326 -18.92 15.93 -0.97
CA LYS A 326 -19.66 15.26 -2.07
C LYS A 326 -18.77 14.56 -3.11
N THR A 327 -17.47 14.86 -3.20
CA THR A 327 -16.66 14.45 -4.35
C THR A 327 -15.32 13.79 -4.03
N ILE A 328 -14.70 14.00 -2.86
CA ILE A 328 -13.34 13.55 -2.60
C ILE A 328 -13.17 13.03 -1.16
N ASN A 329 -12.89 11.72 -1.03
CA ASN A 329 -12.51 11.07 0.22
C ASN A 329 -10.98 11.12 0.40
N SER A 330 -10.37 12.26 0.70
CA SER A 330 -8.96 12.31 1.09
C SER A 330 -8.81 12.57 2.58
N LYS A 331 -8.13 11.68 3.30
CA LYS A 331 -7.97 11.71 4.76
C LYS A 331 -6.79 12.56 5.26
N ARG A 332 -6.04 13.26 4.39
CA ARG A 332 -4.88 14.04 4.84
C ARG A 332 -4.89 15.42 4.21
N GLU A 333 -5.13 16.41 5.02
CA GLU A 333 -4.92 17.82 4.72
C GLU A 333 -3.58 18.23 5.33
N TYR A 334 -2.75 18.90 4.51
CA TYR A 334 -1.56 19.54 5.02
C TYR A 334 -1.76 21.05 4.87
N LYS A 335 -1.66 21.78 5.97
CA LYS A 335 -1.73 23.23 6.00
C LYS A 335 -0.29 23.73 6.16
N MET A 336 0.26 24.32 5.12
CA MET A 336 1.44 25.20 5.24
C MET A 336 0.95 26.62 5.50
N GLU A 337 1.78 27.46 6.13
CA GLU A 337 1.36 28.79 6.61
C GLU A 337 0.71 29.70 5.53
N SER A 338 0.85 29.36 4.24
CA SER A 338 0.39 30.20 3.13
C SER A 338 -0.31 29.45 1.99
N THR A 339 -0.42 28.12 2.04
CA THR A 339 -0.96 27.33 0.93
C THR A 339 -1.77 26.17 1.47
N VAL A 340 -2.92 25.92 0.85
CA VAL A 340 -3.73 24.74 1.10
C VAL A 340 -3.58 23.80 -0.07
N TRP A 341 -3.25 22.54 0.20
CA TRP A 341 -3.17 21.53 -0.82
C TRP A 341 -3.85 20.24 -0.37
N LYS A 342 -4.38 19.52 -1.33
CA LYS A 342 -5.18 18.34 -1.11
C LYS A 342 -4.90 17.30 -2.17
N TYR A 343 -4.70 16.07 -1.75
CA TYR A 343 -4.59 14.95 -2.68
C TYR A 343 -5.92 14.71 -3.38
N ILE A 344 -5.86 14.61 -4.71
CA ILE A 344 -7.02 14.30 -5.54
C ILE A 344 -7.22 12.79 -5.48
N LYS A 345 -8.45 12.37 -5.18
CA LYS A 345 -8.86 10.98 -5.35
C LYS A 345 -9.43 10.84 -6.74
N ILE A 346 -8.65 10.31 -7.64
CA ILE A 346 -9.07 9.90 -8.97
C ILE A 346 -9.41 8.42 -8.98
N SER A 347 -10.12 7.99 -10.03
CA SER A 347 -10.59 6.61 -10.21
C SER A 347 -9.45 5.59 -10.21
N LYS A 348 -8.26 6.02 -10.62
CA LYS A 348 -7.03 5.21 -10.69
C LYS A 348 -5.98 5.73 -9.71
N SER A 349 -5.07 4.86 -9.28
CA SER A 349 -3.92 5.26 -8.45
C SER A 349 -2.97 6.16 -9.24
N THR A 350 -2.50 7.24 -8.63
CA THR A 350 -1.60 8.23 -9.26
C THR A 350 -0.22 8.31 -8.61
N ASN A 351 0.16 7.27 -7.92
CA ASN A 351 1.49 7.23 -7.31
C ASN A 351 2.62 7.17 -8.33
N PHE A 352 2.32 6.86 -9.60
CA PHE A 352 3.30 6.61 -10.67
C PHE A 352 4.51 5.77 -10.22
N ASN A 353 4.26 4.87 -9.23
CA ASN A 353 5.19 3.80 -8.94
C ASN A 353 5.23 2.82 -10.14
N ILE A 354 6.00 1.77 -10.07
CA ILE A 354 6.18 0.86 -11.20
C ILE A 354 4.83 0.36 -11.76
N ASP A 355 3.90 0.01 -10.91
CA ASP A 355 2.60 -0.56 -11.33
C ASP A 355 1.66 0.51 -11.89
N ASP A 356 1.61 1.68 -11.29
CA ASP A 356 0.74 2.79 -11.72
C ASP A 356 1.28 3.50 -12.95
N PHE A 357 2.59 3.43 -13.22
CA PHE A 357 3.21 4.03 -14.39
C PHE A 357 2.68 3.48 -15.71
N TYR A 358 2.23 2.22 -15.72
CA TYR A 358 1.64 1.60 -16.92
C TYR A 358 0.42 2.34 -17.46
N ILE A 359 -0.31 3.08 -16.63
CA ILE A 359 -1.42 3.96 -17.02
C ILE A 359 -0.94 4.99 -18.05
N LEU A 360 0.27 5.51 -17.91
CA LEU A 360 0.83 6.50 -18.83
C LEU A 360 1.26 5.91 -20.17
N LEU A 361 1.52 4.61 -20.22
CA LEU A 361 1.91 3.89 -21.45
C LEU A 361 0.69 3.43 -22.24
N ASP A 362 -0.46 3.18 -21.60
CA ASP A 362 -1.71 2.84 -22.27
C ASP A 362 -2.43 4.12 -22.72
N THR A 363 -2.71 4.22 -24.03
CA THR A 363 -3.29 5.44 -24.61
C THR A 363 -4.71 5.71 -24.11
N GLU A 364 -5.54 4.69 -23.92
CA GLU A 364 -6.92 4.82 -23.45
C GLU A 364 -6.93 5.23 -21.98
N GLU A 365 -6.18 4.52 -21.13
CA GLU A 365 -6.07 4.82 -19.71
C GLU A 365 -5.48 6.19 -19.42
N ARG A 366 -4.47 6.59 -20.21
CA ARG A 366 -3.86 7.94 -20.12
C ARG A 366 -4.85 9.03 -20.50
N ASN A 367 -5.62 8.84 -21.57
CA ASN A 367 -6.64 9.81 -21.99
C ASN A 367 -7.77 9.93 -20.97
N ASP A 368 -8.21 8.83 -20.37
CA ASP A 368 -9.20 8.84 -19.29
C ASP A 368 -8.70 9.64 -18.08
N LEU A 369 -7.45 9.44 -17.68
CA LEU A 369 -6.83 10.18 -16.60
C LEU A 369 -6.73 11.68 -16.90
N ILE A 370 -6.32 12.05 -18.12
CA ILE A 370 -6.27 13.46 -18.57
C ILE A 370 -7.67 14.08 -18.52
N LEU A 371 -8.68 13.37 -18.96
CA LEU A 371 -10.07 13.86 -18.94
C LEU A 371 -10.55 14.10 -17.50
N GLU A 372 -10.34 13.12 -16.60
CA GLU A 372 -10.72 13.23 -15.18
C GLU A 372 -10.05 14.42 -14.49
N LEU A 373 -8.76 14.62 -14.72
CA LEU A 373 -8.01 15.75 -14.15
C LEU A 373 -8.45 17.10 -14.77
N THR A 374 -8.75 17.12 -16.06
CA THR A 374 -9.26 18.32 -16.74
C THR A 374 -10.62 18.73 -16.19
N GLU A 375 -11.56 17.79 -16.04
CA GLU A 375 -12.87 18.03 -15.44
C GLU A 375 -12.75 18.50 -13.98
N TYR A 376 -11.82 17.95 -13.22
CA TYR A 376 -11.54 18.39 -11.86
C TYR A 376 -11.08 19.85 -11.85
N MET A 377 -10.12 20.21 -12.68
CA MET A 377 -9.61 21.59 -12.77
C MET A 377 -10.67 22.59 -13.21
N GLN A 378 -11.53 22.24 -14.15
CA GLN A 378 -12.66 23.09 -14.57
C GLN A 378 -13.65 23.32 -13.44
N LYS A 379 -13.96 22.32 -12.63
CA LYS A 379 -14.81 22.47 -11.43
C LYS A 379 -14.17 23.39 -10.40
N MET A 380 -12.86 23.21 -10.15
CA MET A 380 -12.14 24.08 -9.21
C MET A 380 -12.13 25.54 -9.70
N TYR A 381 -11.91 25.75 -10.98
CA TYR A 381 -11.99 27.07 -11.59
C TYR A 381 -13.36 27.74 -11.43
N GLN A 382 -14.45 26.99 -11.61
CA GLN A 382 -15.81 27.53 -11.39
C GLN A 382 -16.01 27.97 -9.94
N ILE A 383 -15.62 27.16 -8.96
CA ILE A 383 -15.70 27.50 -7.54
C ILE A 383 -14.87 28.74 -7.20
N ILE A 384 -13.66 28.84 -7.74
CA ILE A 384 -12.79 30.00 -7.55
C ILE A 384 -13.48 31.28 -8.08
N ASN A 385 -14.08 31.22 -9.25
CA ASN A 385 -14.80 32.36 -9.80
C ASN A 385 -16.02 32.73 -8.94
N GLU A 386 -16.83 31.75 -8.50
CA GLU A 386 -17.99 32.03 -7.62
C GLU A 386 -17.56 32.72 -6.29
N ILE A 387 -16.36 32.43 -5.80
CA ILE A 387 -15.84 33.02 -4.57
C ILE A 387 -15.31 34.44 -4.77
N PHE A 388 -14.71 34.72 -5.93
CA PHE A 388 -14.00 35.98 -6.18
C PHE A 388 -14.76 36.95 -7.10
N ASP A 389 -15.85 36.54 -7.72
CA ASP A 389 -16.71 37.39 -8.56
C ASP A 389 -17.95 37.88 -7.77
N GLU A 390 -18.18 37.43 -6.49
CA GLU A 390 -19.07 37.99 -5.50
C GLU A 390 -18.36 39.13 -4.70
#